data_599cd726c37f17646887bc2057613599
#
_entry.id   599cd726c37f17646887bc2057613599
#
_cell.length_a   1.000
_cell.length_b   1.000
_cell.length_c   1.000
_cell.angle_alpha   90.00
_cell.angle_beta   90.00
_cell.angle_gamma   90.00
#
_symmetry.space_group_name_H-M   'P 1'
#
loop_
_entity.id
_entity.type
_entity.pdbx_description
1 polymer ?
#
loop_
_entity_poly.entity_id
_entity_poly.type
_entity_poly.pdbx_seq_one_letter_code
_entity_poly.pdbx_strand_id
1 'polypeptide(L)'
;MDNANLSGITERVFFRMNGIFLIRTSMDLIPGIIYSFATLFVILDPLLSVPIFAAMTKGQAPTEIHKQAFIAVAVAGSLMYLFLIFNQVIFDILGLSIPSFQIAGGVLLFILGIQEALGIELGHSKGHTQSAAGVVIGTPLLCGPGAITTVMLLSKDYGILIPFVAITLSLLATWIILYYSALIQRVLGEVVTDIMGKVLGMLLAAIAVNLIVSGLLKIFVG
;
A
#
# COMPACT_ATOMS: atom_id res chain seq x y z
N MET A 1 47.19 5.21 2.11
CA MET A 1 45.83 5.81 1.98
C MET A 1 44.93 4.99 2.87
N ASP A 2 44.45 5.64 3.93
CA ASP A 2 44.08 5.00 5.19
C ASP A 2 42.73 4.20 5.16
N ASN A 3 42.85 2.92 5.46
CA ASN A 3 41.71 2.04 5.77
C ASN A 3 40.90 2.53 7.00
N ALA A 4 41.49 3.40 7.83
CA ALA A 4 40.83 4.01 8.99
C ALA A 4 39.73 5.02 8.60
N ASN A 5 39.80 5.63 7.40
CA ASN A 5 38.81 6.63 6.96
C ASN A 5 37.59 6.00 6.34
N LEU A 6 37.70 4.82 5.76
CA LEU A 6 36.57 4.06 5.22
C LEU A 6 35.73 3.40 6.34
N SER A 7 36.39 2.91 7.41
CA SER A 7 35.66 2.35 8.56
C SER A 7 34.81 3.41 9.29
N GLY A 8 35.36 4.62 9.44
CA GLY A 8 34.64 5.73 10.08
C GLY A 8 33.48 6.29 9.25
N ILE A 9 33.49 6.12 7.93
CA ILE A 9 32.34 6.50 7.07
C ILE A 9 31.27 5.41 7.11
N THR A 10 31.69 4.15 7.04
CA THR A 10 30.76 2.99 7.13
C THR A 10 30.08 2.94 8.49
N GLU A 11 30.81 3.18 9.60
CA GLU A 11 30.23 3.26 10.94
C GLU A 11 29.26 4.44 11.08
N ARG A 12 29.56 5.61 10.51
CA ARG A 12 28.65 6.78 10.57
C ARG A 12 27.40 6.60 9.72
N VAL A 13 27.51 5.96 8.56
CA VAL A 13 26.34 5.61 7.73
C VAL A 13 25.53 4.50 8.41
N PHE A 14 26.18 3.50 8.96
CA PHE A 14 25.57 2.42 9.71
C PHE A 14 24.93 2.93 11.03
N PHE A 15 25.59 3.87 11.72
CA PHE A 15 25.05 4.50 12.93
C PHE A 15 23.89 5.47 12.64
N ARG A 16 23.91 6.12 11.48
CA ARG A 16 22.78 6.95 11.03
C ARG A 16 21.58 6.12 10.56
N MET A 17 21.84 4.99 9.91
CA MET A 17 20.80 3.99 9.57
C MET A 17 20.31 3.26 10.84
N ASN A 18 21.22 2.91 11.76
CA ASN A 18 20.86 2.33 13.06
C ASN A 18 20.26 3.36 14.03
N GLY A 19 20.56 4.63 13.91
CA GLY A 19 19.88 5.70 14.66
C GLY A 19 18.39 5.80 14.30
N ILE A 20 18.06 5.60 13.03
CA ILE A 20 16.66 5.42 12.59
C ILE A 20 16.10 4.08 13.11
N PHE A 21 16.93 3.05 13.24
CA PHE A 21 16.56 1.73 13.75
C PHE A 21 16.46 1.69 15.30
N LEU A 22 17.30 2.45 16.03
CA LEU A 22 17.25 2.54 17.50
C LEU A 22 16.11 3.46 18.00
N ILE A 23 15.69 4.44 17.21
CA ILE A 23 14.43 5.17 17.45
C ILE A 23 13.23 4.21 17.36
N ARG A 24 13.38 3.11 16.62
CA ARG A 24 12.40 2.04 16.41
C ARG A 24 12.12 1.16 17.64
N THR A 25 13.05 1.04 18.56
CA THR A 25 12.93 0.14 19.74
C THR A 25 12.25 0.84 20.94
N SER A 26 12.07 2.16 20.86
CA SER A 26 11.38 2.98 21.88
C SER A 26 10.28 3.83 21.27
N MET A 27 9.73 3.44 20.11
CA MET A 27 8.63 4.20 19.51
C MET A 27 7.40 4.06 20.39
N ASP A 28 6.99 5.18 20.97
CA ASP A 28 5.66 5.33 21.55
C ASP A 28 4.63 4.77 20.57
N LEU A 29 3.63 4.08 21.07
CA LEU A 29 2.58 3.38 20.30
C LEU A 29 1.95 4.30 19.23
N ILE A 30 1.76 5.58 19.58
CA ILE A 30 1.15 6.59 18.71
C ILE A 30 1.98 6.87 17.44
N PRO A 31 3.29 7.18 17.50
CA PRO A 31 4.12 7.34 16.29
C PRO A 31 4.15 6.10 15.39
N GLY A 32 4.18 4.90 15.97
CA GLY A 32 4.12 3.66 15.23
C GLY A 32 2.80 3.48 14.46
N ILE A 33 1.67 3.82 15.10
CA ILE A 33 0.36 3.79 14.44
C ILE A 33 0.29 4.84 13.32
N ILE A 34 0.75 6.07 13.57
CA ILE A 34 0.72 7.15 12.56
C ILE A 34 1.57 6.78 11.34
N TYR A 35 2.79 6.26 11.56
CA TYR A 35 3.66 5.81 10.47
C TYR A 35 3.03 4.68 9.68
N SER A 36 2.52 3.65 10.36
CA SER A 36 1.89 2.49 9.74
C SER A 36 0.63 2.89 8.97
N PHE A 37 -0.20 3.77 9.55
CA PHE A 37 -1.38 4.32 8.90
C PHE A 37 -1.01 5.10 7.64
N ALA A 38 -0.07 6.04 7.73
CA ALA A 38 0.34 6.87 6.59
C ALA A 38 0.91 6.00 5.45
N THR A 39 1.76 5.02 5.78
CA THR A 39 2.33 4.09 4.80
C THR A 39 1.24 3.25 4.11
N LEU A 40 0.34 2.66 4.88
CA LEU A 40 -0.77 1.87 4.33
C LEU A 40 -1.74 2.73 3.54
N PHE A 41 -2.06 3.92 4.01
CA PHE A 41 -2.97 4.84 3.32
C PHE A 41 -2.43 5.26 1.95
N VAL A 42 -1.13 5.55 1.85
CA VAL A 42 -0.49 5.87 0.55
C VAL A 42 -0.48 4.67 -0.38
N ILE A 43 -0.21 3.46 0.13
CA ILE A 43 -0.16 2.24 -0.70
C ILE A 43 -1.54 1.77 -1.13
N LEU A 44 -2.54 1.90 -0.28
CA LEU A 44 -3.95 1.63 -0.62
C LEU A 44 -4.48 2.60 -1.67
N ASP A 45 -3.92 3.80 -1.69
CA ASP A 45 -4.24 4.90 -2.61
C ASP A 45 -5.76 5.06 -2.86
N PRO A 46 -6.53 5.37 -1.82
CA PRO A 46 -7.97 5.49 -1.94
C PRO A 46 -8.40 6.65 -2.83
N LEU A 47 -7.56 7.69 -2.97
CA LEU A 47 -7.87 8.86 -3.79
C LEU A 47 -7.83 8.51 -5.29
N LEU A 48 -6.86 7.68 -5.70
CA LEU A 48 -6.78 7.14 -7.04
C LEU A 48 -7.95 6.20 -7.35
N SER A 49 -8.39 5.46 -6.33
CA SER A 49 -9.53 4.57 -6.48
C SER A 49 -10.85 5.30 -6.74
N VAL A 50 -10.96 6.60 -6.39
CA VAL A 50 -12.20 7.40 -6.56
C VAL A 50 -12.67 7.47 -8.01
N PRO A 51 -11.89 7.91 -9.00
CA PRO A 51 -12.36 8.00 -10.38
C PRO A 51 -12.71 6.63 -10.96
N ILE A 52 -11.93 5.60 -10.66
CA ILE A 52 -12.19 4.23 -11.12
C ILE A 52 -13.49 3.71 -10.52
N PHE A 53 -13.66 3.88 -9.20
CA PHE A 53 -14.87 3.47 -8.50
C PHE A 53 -16.11 4.21 -9.01
N ALA A 54 -16.02 5.54 -9.21
CA ALA A 54 -17.11 6.35 -9.73
C ALA A 54 -17.47 5.96 -11.17
N ALA A 55 -16.49 5.63 -12.02
CA ALA A 55 -16.74 5.14 -13.38
C ALA A 55 -17.46 3.79 -13.37
N MET A 56 -17.06 2.85 -12.51
CA MET A 56 -17.66 1.52 -12.40
C MET A 56 -19.08 1.53 -11.78
N THR A 57 -19.36 2.52 -10.94
CA THR A 57 -20.67 2.66 -10.28
C THR A 57 -21.58 3.69 -10.95
N LYS A 58 -21.17 4.22 -12.10
CA LYS A 58 -21.95 5.23 -12.85
C LYS A 58 -23.34 4.70 -13.22
N GLY A 59 -24.36 5.47 -12.88
CA GLY A 59 -25.76 5.11 -13.15
C GLY A 59 -26.40 4.17 -12.11
N GLN A 60 -25.67 3.75 -11.08
CA GLN A 60 -26.21 2.97 -9.98
C GLN A 60 -26.94 3.87 -8.96
N ALA A 61 -27.88 3.28 -8.22
CA ALA A 61 -28.53 3.97 -7.10
C ALA A 61 -27.51 4.25 -5.97
N PRO A 62 -27.66 5.34 -5.21
CA PRO A 62 -26.75 5.66 -4.11
C PRO A 62 -26.56 4.51 -3.10
N THR A 63 -27.61 3.77 -2.81
CA THR A 63 -27.58 2.60 -1.92
C THR A 63 -26.67 1.49 -2.45
N GLU A 64 -26.67 1.24 -3.75
CA GLU A 64 -25.77 0.26 -4.38
C GLU A 64 -24.34 0.75 -4.39
N ILE A 65 -24.09 2.04 -4.64
CA ILE A 65 -22.76 2.65 -4.57
C ILE A 65 -22.16 2.45 -3.17
N HIS A 66 -22.91 2.75 -2.12
CA HIS A 66 -22.45 2.56 -0.74
C HIS A 66 -22.18 1.09 -0.40
N LYS A 67 -23.01 0.18 -0.90
CA LYS A 67 -22.81 -1.26 -0.75
C LYS A 67 -21.54 -1.73 -1.46
N GLN A 68 -21.29 -1.26 -2.68
CA GLN A 68 -20.05 -1.57 -3.42
C GLN A 68 -18.81 -1.03 -2.72
N ALA A 69 -18.85 0.19 -2.15
CA ALA A 69 -17.78 0.75 -1.36
C ALA A 69 -17.48 -0.12 -0.12
N PHE A 70 -18.53 -0.58 0.57
CA PHE A 70 -18.36 -1.48 1.71
C PHE A 70 -17.75 -2.83 1.29
N ILE A 71 -18.20 -3.43 0.19
CA ILE A 71 -17.67 -4.69 -0.34
C ILE A 71 -16.19 -4.53 -0.70
N ALA A 72 -15.81 -3.44 -1.38
CA ALA A 72 -14.42 -3.18 -1.75
C ALA A 72 -13.49 -3.17 -0.52
N VAL A 73 -13.89 -2.43 0.50
CA VAL A 73 -13.12 -2.32 1.74
C VAL A 73 -13.13 -3.63 2.55
N ALA A 74 -14.26 -4.33 2.59
CA ALA A 74 -14.36 -5.62 3.28
C ALA A 74 -13.48 -6.69 2.64
N VAL A 75 -13.43 -6.74 1.31
CA VAL A 75 -12.55 -7.67 0.57
C VAL A 75 -11.07 -7.33 0.81
N ALA A 76 -10.68 -6.05 0.66
CA ALA A 76 -9.34 -5.59 0.94
C ALA A 76 -8.92 -5.89 2.38
N GLY A 77 -9.79 -5.56 3.33
CA GLY A 77 -9.57 -5.80 4.75
C GLY A 77 -9.42 -7.27 5.09
N SER A 78 -10.27 -8.13 4.52
CA SER A 78 -10.18 -9.58 4.74
C SER A 78 -8.83 -10.13 4.31
N LEU A 79 -8.32 -9.71 3.16
CA LEU A 79 -7.00 -10.11 2.67
C LEU A 79 -5.88 -9.56 3.56
N MET A 80 -5.92 -8.27 3.91
CA MET A 80 -4.90 -7.67 4.78
C MET A 80 -4.84 -8.34 6.15
N TYR A 81 -5.98 -8.62 6.79
CA TYR A 81 -6.01 -9.32 8.08
C TYR A 81 -5.60 -10.78 7.97
N LEU A 82 -5.95 -11.47 6.87
CA LEU A 82 -5.48 -12.82 6.62
C LEU A 82 -3.94 -12.85 6.59
N PHE A 83 -3.33 -11.96 5.82
CA PHE A 83 -1.86 -11.87 5.74
C PHE A 83 -1.22 -11.29 7.00
N LEU A 84 -1.90 -10.46 7.77
CA LEU A 84 -1.41 -10.00 9.07
C LEU A 84 -1.29 -11.17 10.07
N ILE A 85 -2.29 -12.04 10.11
CA ILE A 85 -2.38 -13.11 11.12
C ILE A 85 -1.55 -14.34 10.68
N PHE A 86 -1.66 -14.72 9.41
CA PHE A 86 -1.10 -15.97 8.89
C PHE A 86 0.19 -15.78 8.09
N ASN A 87 0.83 -14.61 8.16
CA ASN A 87 1.98 -14.29 7.31
C ASN A 87 3.07 -15.38 7.35
N GLN A 88 3.54 -15.78 8.53
CA GLN A 88 4.60 -16.79 8.68
C GLN A 88 4.16 -18.17 8.15
N VAL A 89 2.95 -18.59 8.51
CA VAL A 89 2.42 -19.90 8.09
C VAL A 89 2.30 -19.99 6.56
N ILE A 90 1.78 -18.92 5.92
CA ILE A 90 1.66 -18.87 4.46
C ILE A 90 3.04 -18.96 3.80
N PHE A 91 4.02 -18.24 4.34
CA PHE A 91 5.38 -18.22 3.78
C PHE A 91 6.11 -19.53 3.95
N ASP A 92 5.98 -20.14 5.13
CA ASP A 92 6.60 -21.44 5.43
C ASP A 92 6.01 -22.55 4.53
N ILE A 93 4.68 -22.57 4.36
CA ILE A 93 4.03 -23.55 3.48
C ILE A 93 4.45 -23.36 2.01
N LEU A 94 4.56 -22.11 1.55
CA LEU A 94 4.93 -21.82 0.16
C LEU A 94 6.44 -21.85 -0.08
N GLY A 95 7.26 -22.00 0.96
CA GLY A 95 8.72 -21.92 0.87
C GLY A 95 9.23 -20.55 0.41
N LEU A 96 8.48 -19.48 0.65
CA LEU A 96 8.81 -18.13 0.24
C LEU A 96 9.56 -17.38 1.33
N SER A 97 10.54 -16.59 0.94
CA SER A 97 11.20 -15.65 1.87
C SER A 97 10.51 -14.28 1.85
N ILE A 98 10.46 -13.61 3.00
CA ILE A 98 9.94 -12.23 3.10
C ILE A 98 10.69 -11.28 2.15
N PRO A 99 12.03 -11.32 2.03
CA PRO A 99 12.76 -10.48 1.08
C PRO A 99 12.36 -10.73 -0.38
N SER A 100 12.19 -11.99 -0.80
CA SER A 100 11.75 -12.31 -2.17
C SER A 100 10.37 -11.76 -2.48
N PHE A 101 9.44 -11.89 -1.53
CA PHE A 101 8.09 -11.35 -1.67
C PHE A 101 8.09 -9.81 -1.67
N GLN A 102 9.00 -9.19 -0.88
CA GLN A 102 9.22 -7.75 -0.83
C GLN A 102 9.68 -7.20 -2.18
N ILE A 103 10.61 -7.89 -2.85
CA ILE A 103 11.07 -7.53 -4.20
C ILE A 103 9.93 -7.69 -5.21
N ALA A 104 9.25 -8.81 -5.22
CA ALA A 104 8.13 -9.07 -6.14
C ALA A 104 6.99 -8.06 -5.97
N GLY A 105 6.59 -7.79 -4.73
CA GLY A 105 5.59 -6.78 -4.41
C GLY A 105 6.04 -5.36 -4.80
N GLY A 106 7.30 -5.04 -4.57
CA GLY A 106 7.90 -3.77 -4.99
C GLY A 106 7.91 -3.61 -6.52
N VAL A 107 8.24 -4.65 -7.29
CA VAL A 107 8.19 -4.60 -8.77
C VAL A 107 6.78 -4.34 -9.27
N LEU A 108 5.78 -5.03 -8.73
CA LEU A 108 4.38 -4.82 -9.11
C LEU A 108 3.89 -3.42 -8.74
N LEU A 109 4.24 -2.94 -7.55
CA LEU A 109 3.92 -1.59 -7.10
C LEU A 109 4.59 -0.53 -7.97
N PHE A 110 5.84 -0.77 -8.40
CA PHE A 110 6.60 0.11 -9.28
C PHE A 110 5.94 0.25 -10.64
N ILE A 111 5.50 -0.87 -11.23
CA ILE A 111 4.77 -0.88 -12.50
C ILE A 111 3.48 -0.07 -12.36
N LEU A 112 2.70 -0.31 -11.31
CA LEU A 112 1.47 0.45 -11.05
C LEU A 112 1.75 1.94 -10.84
N GLY A 113 2.77 2.30 -10.07
CA GLY A 113 3.16 3.70 -9.84
C GLY A 113 3.58 4.43 -11.12
N ILE A 114 4.34 3.76 -12.01
CA ILE A 114 4.71 4.33 -13.32
C ILE A 114 3.48 4.50 -14.21
N GLN A 115 2.61 3.51 -14.30
CA GLN A 115 1.39 3.58 -15.11
C GLN A 115 0.56 4.79 -14.71
N GLU A 116 0.38 4.97 -13.40
CA GLU A 116 -0.37 6.08 -12.85
C GLU A 116 0.30 7.43 -13.10
N ALA A 117 1.61 7.51 -12.85
CA ALA A 117 2.37 8.75 -13.09
C ALA A 117 2.35 9.19 -14.56
N LEU A 118 2.30 8.24 -15.49
CA LEU A 118 2.23 8.51 -16.93
C LEU A 118 0.78 8.65 -17.45
N GLY A 119 -0.22 8.36 -16.63
CA GLY A 119 -1.63 8.35 -17.06
C GLY A 119 -1.93 7.23 -18.06
N ILE A 120 -1.20 6.10 -18.01
CA ILE A 120 -1.37 4.97 -18.91
C ILE A 120 -2.40 4.00 -18.30
N GLU A 121 -3.59 3.96 -18.88
CA GLU A 121 -4.58 2.95 -18.53
C GLU A 121 -4.22 1.62 -19.20
N LEU A 122 -3.57 0.71 -18.47
CA LEU A 122 -3.40 -0.67 -18.94
C LEU A 122 -4.68 -1.46 -18.68
N GLY A 123 -5.51 -1.50 -19.73
CA GLY A 123 -6.52 -2.53 -19.90
C GLY A 123 -7.53 -2.72 -18.78
N HIS A 124 -8.35 -1.72 -18.52
CA HIS A 124 -9.65 -1.98 -17.90
C HIS A 124 -10.47 -2.81 -18.90
N SER A 125 -10.44 -4.13 -18.69
CA SER A 125 -11.24 -5.09 -19.46
C SER A 125 -12.70 -4.63 -19.45
N LYS A 126 -13.21 -4.25 -20.63
CA LYS A 126 -14.60 -3.86 -20.88
C LYS A 126 -15.57 -5.04 -20.67
N GLY A 127 -15.56 -5.70 -19.49
CA GLY A 127 -16.32 -6.93 -19.32
C GLY A 127 -16.82 -7.24 -17.91
N HIS A 128 -16.54 -6.39 -16.94
CA HIS A 128 -17.04 -6.69 -15.58
C HIS A 128 -18.48 -6.17 -15.40
N THR A 129 -19.37 -7.09 -15.03
CA THR A 129 -20.76 -6.76 -14.64
C THR A 129 -20.72 -5.73 -13.49
N GLN A 130 -21.60 -4.72 -13.57
CA GLN A 130 -21.72 -3.64 -12.58
C GLN A 130 -21.84 -4.16 -11.11
N SER A 131 -22.30 -5.40 -10.93
CA SER A 131 -22.40 -6.04 -9.60
C SER A 131 -21.07 -6.41 -8.96
N ALA A 132 -19.98 -6.47 -9.71
CA ALA A 132 -18.68 -6.93 -9.24
C ALA A 132 -17.70 -5.78 -8.91
N ALA A 133 -18.12 -4.53 -9.06
CA ALA A 133 -17.25 -3.36 -8.86
C ALA A 133 -16.52 -3.38 -7.51
N GLY A 134 -17.21 -3.68 -6.42
CA GLY A 134 -16.61 -3.75 -5.09
C GLY A 134 -15.54 -4.83 -4.96
N VAL A 135 -15.74 -6.00 -5.56
CA VAL A 135 -14.75 -7.09 -5.52
C VAL A 135 -13.55 -6.77 -6.40
N VAL A 136 -13.78 -6.23 -7.60
CA VAL A 136 -12.72 -5.86 -8.54
C VAL A 136 -11.81 -4.77 -7.96
N ILE A 137 -12.38 -3.81 -7.25
CA ILE A 137 -11.59 -2.74 -6.61
C ILE A 137 -10.92 -3.23 -5.34
N GLY A 138 -11.61 -4.05 -4.53
CA GLY A 138 -11.10 -4.53 -3.26
C GLY A 138 -9.88 -5.46 -3.37
N THR A 139 -9.74 -6.20 -4.48
CA THR A 139 -8.65 -7.18 -4.63
C THR A 139 -7.40 -6.59 -5.29
N PRO A 140 -7.38 -6.21 -6.58
CA PRO A 140 -6.13 -5.76 -7.17
C PRO A 140 -5.80 -4.31 -6.87
N LEU A 141 -6.80 -3.45 -6.67
CA LEU A 141 -6.59 -2.02 -6.53
C LEU A 141 -6.26 -1.61 -5.09
N LEU A 142 -7.09 -2.00 -4.12
CA LEU A 142 -6.88 -1.65 -2.72
C LEU A 142 -5.94 -2.60 -1.98
N CYS A 143 -6.06 -3.91 -2.20
CA CYS A 143 -5.21 -4.90 -1.56
C CYS A 143 -4.31 -5.60 -2.58
N GLY A 144 -3.43 -4.81 -3.20
CA GLY A 144 -2.41 -5.34 -4.08
C GLY A 144 -1.23 -5.98 -3.32
N PRO A 145 -0.28 -6.60 -4.05
CA PRO A 145 0.91 -7.24 -3.45
C PRO A 145 1.72 -6.29 -2.58
N GLY A 146 1.74 -5.00 -2.93
CA GLY A 146 2.41 -3.96 -2.14
C GLY A 146 1.78 -3.76 -0.76
N ALA A 147 0.44 -3.73 -0.68
CA ALA A 147 -0.27 -3.61 0.60
C ALA A 147 -0.01 -4.84 1.49
N ILE A 148 -0.09 -6.03 0.92
CA ILE A 148 0.19 -7.29 1.62
C ILE A 148 1.63 -7.29 2.16
N THR A 149 2.61 -6.99 1.30
CA THR A 149 4.03 -6.93 1.70
C THR A 149 4.24 -5.93 2.83
N THR A 150 3.61 -4.76 2.74
CA THR A 150 3.72 -3.72 3.76
C THR A 150 3.11 -4.15 5.08
N VAL A 151 1.93 -4.76 5.08
CA VAL A 151 1.31 -5.31 6.29
C VAL A 151 2.24 -6.31 6.97
N MET A 152 2.88 -7.18 6.19
CA MET A 152 3.80 -8.19 6.72
C MET A 152 5.07 -7.58 7.30
N LEU A 153 5.64 -6.57 6.65
CA LEU A 153 6.80 -5.84 7.17
C LEU A 153 6.45 -5.10 8.46
N LEU A 154 5.33 -4.40 8.48
CA LEU A 154 4.85 -3.71 9.67
C LEU A 154 4.60 -4.68 10.83
N SER A 155 4.07 -5.89 10.55
CA SER A 155 3.86 -6.90 11.58
C SER A 155 5.17 -7.44 12.16
N LYS A 156 6.21 -7.56 11.33
CA LYS A 156 7.55 -7.97 11.78
C LYS A 156 8.22 -6.88 12.61
N ASP A 157 8.04 -5.63 12.23
CA ASP A 157 8.72 -4.48 12.85
C ASP A 157 8.04 -4.01 14.14
N TYR A 158 6.71 -4.05 14.19
CA TYR A 158 5.88 -3.47 15.27
C TYR A 158 4.98 -4.48 15.99
N GLY A 159 5.08 -5.77 15.65
CA GLY A 159 4.13 -6.78 16.15
C GLY A 159 2.77 -6.66 15.47
N ILE A 160 1.77 -7.37 15.98
CA ILE A 160 0.44 -7.47 15.33
C ILE A 160 -0.46 -6.28 15.67
N LEU A 161 -0.34 -5.71 16.86
CA LEU A 161 -1.29 -4.70 17.37
C LEU A 161 -1.26 -3.39 16.56
N ILE A 162 -0.07 -2.85 16.29
CA ILE A 162 0.08 -1.57 15.58
C ILE A 162 -0.42 -1.67 14.14
N PRO A 163 -0.01 -2.68 13.32
CA PRO A 163 -0.58 -2.85 11.99
C PRO A 163 -2.08 -3.13 12.00
N PHE A 164 -2.60 -3.88 12.97
CA PHE A 164 -4.04 -4.12 13.08
C PHE A 164 -4.83 -2.81 13.21
N VAL A 165 -4.41 -1.91 14.09
CA VAL A 165 -5.04 -0.60 14.26
C VAL A 165 -4.86 0.26 13.00
N ALA A 166 -3.66 0.27 12.42
CA ALA A 166 -3.35 1.03 11.21
C ALA A 166 -4.19 0.56 10.00
N ILE A 167 -4.34 -0.75 9.80
CA ILE A 167 -5.22 -1.33 8.77
C ILE A 167 -6.66 -0.86 8.99
N THR A 168 -7.18 -0.98 10.22
CA THR A 168 -8.54 -0.57 10.54
C THR A 168 -8.77 0.90 10.20
N LEU A 169 -7.86 1.79 10.61
CA LEU A 169 -7.95 3.23 10.33
C LEU A 169 -7.85 3.53 8.82
N SER A 170 -6.93 2.87 8.11
CA SER A 170 -6.76 3.05 6.66
C SER A 170 -7.98 2.57 5.88
N LEU A 171 -8.54 1.43 6.26
CA LEU A 171 -9.77 0.90 5.65
C LEU A 171 -10.98 1.78 5.94
N LEU A 172 -11.09 2.31 7.15
CA LEU A 172 -12.17 3.24 7.52
C LEU A 172 -12.07 4.54 6.69
N ALA A 173 -10.87 5.10 6.58
CA ALA A 173 -10.64 6.29 5.76
C ALA A 173 -10.94 6.01 4.27
N THR A 174 -10.50 4.87 3.75
CA THR A 174 -10.80 4.43 2.38
C THR A 174 -12.30 4.26 2.15
N TRP A 175 -13.00 3.64 3.10
CA TRP A 175 -14.45 3.49 3.02
C TRP A 175 -15.18 4.84 2.96
N ILE A 176 -14.78 5.79 3.81
CA ILE A 176 -15.34 7.14 3.80
C ILE A 176 -15.08 7.83 2.46
N ILE A 177 -13.87 7.73 1.91
CA ILE A 177 -13.51 8.32 0.63
C ILE A 177 -14.33 7.70 -0.52
N LEU A 178 -14.45 6.38 -0.58
CA LEU A 178 -15.24 5.70 -1.61
C LEU A 178 -16.75 5.97 -1.43
N TYR A 179 -17.22 6.05 -0.20
CA TYR A 179 -18.62 6.39 0.08
C TYR A 179 -19.01 7.76 -0.50
N TYR A 180 -18.10 8.74 -0.41
CA TYR A 180 -18.30 10.08 -0.96
C TYR A 180 -17.66 10.27 -2.34
N SER A 181 -17.29 9.20 -3.04
CA SER A 181 -16.56 9.24 -4.31
C SER A 181 -17.24 10.12 -5.37
N ALA A 182 -18.55 10.00 -5.54
CA ALA A 182 -19.30 10.81 -6.49
C ALA A 182 -19.26 12.32 -6.16
N LEU A 183 -19.28 12.68 -4.88
CA LEU A 183 -19.15 14.07 -4.44
C LEU A 183 -17.71 14.58 -4.64
N ILE A 184 -16.72 13.76 -4.27
CA ILE A 184 -15.30 14.08 -4.42
C ILE A 184 -14.98 14.32 -5.89
N GLN A 185 -15.40 13.44 -6.80
CA GLN A 185 -15.17 13.59 -8.23
C GLN A 185 -15.85 14.85 -8.78
N ARG A 186 -17.07 15.16 -8.30
CA ARG A 186 -17.77 16.38 -8.72
C ARG A 186 -17.10 17.67 -8.26
N VAL A 187 -16.52 17.67 -7.05
CA VAL A 187 -15.87 18.86 -6.45
C VAL A 187 -14.46 19.06 -7.00
N LEU A 188 -13.68 17.99 -7.10
CA LEU A 188 -12.29 18.07 -7.60
C LEU A 188 -12.23 18.32 -9.10
N GLY A 189 -13.16 17.75 -9.85
CA GLY A 189 -13.12 17.76 -11.31
C GLY A 189 -12.05 16.82 -11.89
N GLU A 190 -12.12 16.56 -13.19
CA GLU A 190 -11.24 15.60 -13.87
C GLU A 190 -9.76 16.04 -13.83
N VAL A 191 -9.50 17.33 -14.03
CA VAL A 191 -8.11 17.85 -14.10
C VAL A 191 -7.36 17.70 -12.76
N VAL A 192 -8.02 18.02 -11.64
CA VAL A 192 -7.38 17.90 -10.32
C VAL A 192 -7.17 16.43 -9.96
N THR A 193 -8.13 15.57 -10.27
CA THR A 193 -8.03 14.14 -10.02
C THR A 193 -6.88 13.52 -10.83
N ASP A 194 -6.70 13.92 -12.11
CA ASP A 194 -5.59 13.46 -12.96
C ASP A 194 -4.23 13.91 -12.40
N ILE A 195 -4.11 15.18 -11.98
CA ILE A 195 -2.86 15.68 -11.37
C ILE A 195 -2.54 14.93 -10.08
N MET A 196 -3.54 14.73 -9.22
CA MET A 196 -3.35 13.98 -7.96
C MET A 196 -2.93 12.54 -8.23
N GLY A 197 -3.54 11.86 -9.21
CA GLY A 197 -3.15 10.51 -9.63
C GLY A 197 -1.67 10.45 -10.03
N LYS A 198 -1.20 11.37 -10.86
CA LYS A 198 0.20 11.41 -11.30
C LYS A 198 1.18 11.62 -10.14
N VAL A 199 0.85 12.52 -9.19
CA VAL A 199 1.69 12.75 -8.00
C VAL A 199 1.71 11.52 -7.10
N LEU A 200 0.54 10.90 -6.85
CA LEU A 200 0.43 9.69 -6.05
C LEU A 200 1.14 8.51 -6.72
N GLY A 201 1.06 8.39 -8.05
CA GLY A 201 1.81 7.40 -8.83
C GLY A 201 3.32 7.53 -8.65
N MET A 202 3.87 8.76 -8.65
CA MET A 202 5.29 9.00 -8.36
C MET A 202 5.67 8.58 -6.93
N LEU A 203 4.82 8.88 -5.94
CA LEU A 203 5.04 8.45 -4.55
C LEU A 203 5.00 6.93 -4.42
N LEU A 204 4.05 6.29 -5.10
CA LEU A 204 3.92 4.84 -5.14
C LEU A 204 5.18 4.19 -5.74
N ALA A 205 5.69 4.72 -6.85
CA ALA A 205 6.92 4.27 -7.47
C ALA A 205 8.14 4.44 -6.55
N ALA A 206 8.24 5.54 -5.81
CA ALA A 206 9.30 5.75 -4.85
C ALA A 206 9.25 4.75 -3.67
N ILE A 207 8.06 4.47 -3.13
CA ILE A 207 7.85 3.44 -2.10
C ILE A 207 8.25 2.07 -2.65
N ALA A 208 7.87 1.75 -3.87
CA ALA A 208 8.19 0.51 -4.54
C ALA A 208 9.70 0.28 -4.68
N VAL A 209 10.45 1.30 -5.12
CA VAL A 209 11.92 1.25 -5.18
C VAL A 209 12.52 0.98 -3.81
N ASN A 210 12.02 1.63 -2.77
CA ASN A 210 12.50 1.39 -1.40
C ASN A 210 12.22 -0.05 -0.94
N LEU A 211 11.08 -0.64 -1.29
CA LEU A 211 10.78 -2.04 -1.02
C LEU A 211 11.74 -2.98 -1.73
N ILE A 212 12.02 -2.74 -3.03
CA ILE A 212 12.94 -3.55 -3.82
C ILE A 212 14.36 -3.49 -3.22
N VAL A 213 14.88 -2.29 -2.98
CA VAL A 213 16.23 -2.10 -2.41
C VAL A 213 16.35 -2.76 -1.05
N SER A 214 15.37 -2.58 -0.17
CA SER A 214 15.36 -3.22 1.15
C SER A 214 15.31 -4.75 1.07
N GLY A 215 14.57 -5.30 0.10
CA GLY A 215 14.53 -6.74 -0.15
C GLY A 215 15.87 -7.28 -0.65
N LEU A 216 16.50 -6.59 -1.62
CA LEU A 216 17.81 -6.95 -2.16
C LEU A 216 18.90 -6.92 -1.07
N LEU A 217 18.95 -5.86 -0.28
CA LEU A 217 19.91 -5.75 0.81
C LEU A 217 19.80 -6.90 1.80
N LYS A 218 18.59 -7.36 2.13
CA LYS A 218 18.37 -8.49 3.02
C LYS A 218 18.79 -9.84 2.42
N ILE A 219 18.82 -9.97 1.09
CA ILE A 219 19.29 -11.20 0.42
C ILE A 219 20.81 -11.23 0.31
N PHE A 220 21.45 -10.08 0.03
CA PHE A 220 22.91 -10.04 -0.25
C PHE A 220 23.76 -9.71 0.97
N VAL A 221 23.23 -9.07 2.00
CA VAL A 221 23.98 -8.61 3.18
C VAL A 221 23.59 -9.38 4.45
N GLY A 222 22.40 -10.03 4.47
CA GLY A 222 21.93 -10.89 5.56
C GLY A 222 22.33 -12.30 5.34
#